data_24efd6a5aee374fe2b55453327417eff
#
_entry.id   24efd6a5aee374fe2b55453327417eff
#
_cell.length_a   1.000
_cell.length_b   1.000
_cell.length_c   1.000
_cell.angle_alpha   90.00
_cell.angle_beta   90.00
_cell.angle_gamma   90.00
#
_symmetry.space_group_name_H-M   'P 1'
#
loop_
_entity.id
_entity.type
_entity.pdbx_description
1 polymer ?
#
loop_
_entity_poly.entity_id
_entity_poly.type
_entity_poly.pdbx_seq_one_letter_code
_entity_poly.pdbx_strand_id
1 'polypeptide(L)'
;MARTEIAFPSLPNARLLFGNQDVNLRYLETSLNLEAHSDGNSVRLVGDASAVDVAQKALVALYETSKQNRDVTVSEFAEMLQALQGGETARGGCILLTNDKRAIRPKTPRQEAYVEAIRENDIAFGIGPAGTGKTYLAMAMAVDALLRKRVKRIVLV
;
A
#
# COMPACT_ATOMS: atom_id res chain seq x y z
N MET A 1 -18.75 -7.46 17.52
CA MET A 1 -18.89 -7.08 16.09
C MET A 1 -19.37 -5.64 16.03
N ALA A 2 -18.62 -4.78 15.36
CA ALA A 2 -19.01 -3.40 15.09
C ALA A 2 -19.62 -3.30 13.69
N ARG A 3 -20.56 -2.35 13.52
CA ARG A 3 -21.16 -2.03 12.25
C ARG A 3 -21.11 -0.53 12.05
N THR A 4 -20.60 -0.09 10.91
CA THR A 4 -20.49 1.32 10.54
C THR A 4 -20.94 1.49 9.09
N GLU A 5 -21.64 2.60 8.81
CA GLU A 5 -22.01 3.01 7.48
C GLU A 5 -21.41 4.38 7.18
N ILE A 6 -20.76 4.50 6.03
CA ILE A 6 -20.09 5.71 5.57
C ILE A 6 -20.74 6.13 4.26
N ALA A 7 -21.27 7.35 4.20
CA ALA A 7 -21.79 7.94 2.97
C ALA A 7 -20.82 8.99 2.44
N PHE A 8 -20.50 8.89 1.16
CA PHE A 8 -19.63 9.84 0.48
C PHE A 8 -20.44 10.88 -0.30
N PRO A 9 -20.04 12.15 -0.30
CA PRO A 9 -20.83 13.21 -0.92
C PRO A 9 -21.03 13.06 -2.43
N SER A 10 -20.09 12.42 -3.14
CA SER A 10 -20.08 12.30 -4.60
C SER A 10 -20.05 10.85 -5.04
N LEU A 11 -21.10 10.42 -5.78
CA LEU A 11 -21.18 9.09 -6.37
C LEU A 11 -20.03 8.79 -7.36
N PRO A 12 -19.63 9.70 -8.28
CA PRO A 12 -18.49 9.46 -9.15
C PRO A 12 -17.21 9.19 -8.36
N ASN A 13 -16.91 10.00 -7.34
CA ASN A 13 -15.71 9.84 -6.52
C ASN A 13 -15.74 8.57 -5.66
N ALA A 14 -16.93 8.18 -5.16
CA ALA A 14 -17.10 6.91 -4.46
C ALA A 14 -16.79 5.71 -5.37
N ARG A 15 -17.21 5.75 -6.64
CA ARG A 15 -16.85 4.71 -7.63
C ARG A 15 -15.35 4.64 -7.90
N LEU A 16 -14.66 5.79 -8.01
CA LEU A 16 -13.20 5.84 -8.14
C LEU A 16 -12.49 5.27 -6.90
N LEU A 17 -13.05 5.50 -5.71
CA LEU A 17 -12.56 4.96 -4.45
C LEU A 17 -12.75 3.45 -4.36
N PHE A 18 -13.96 2.94 -4.67
CA PHE A 18 -14.26 1.50 -4.56
C PHE A 18 -13.56 0.68 -5.64
N GLY A 19 -13.20 1.34 -6.76
CA GLY A 19 -12.58 0.71 -7.91
C GLY A 19 -13.56 -0.06 -8.78
N ASN A 20 -13.06 -0.55 -9.93
CA ASN A 20 -13.90 -1.32 -10.84
C ASN A 20 -14.33 -2.64 -10.17
N GLN A 21 -15.64 -2.92 -10.17
CA GLN A 21 -16.24 -4.10 -9.51
C GLN A 21 -15.88 -4.20 -8.01
N ASP A 22 -15.77 -3.07 -7.32
CA ASP A 22 -15.47 -2.99 -5.88
C ASP A 22 -14.17 -3.70 -5.46
N VAL A 23 -13.17 -3.75 -6.36
CA VAL A 23 -11.90 -4.44 -6.12
C VAL A 23 -11.19 -3.95 -4.86
N ASN A 24 -11.29 -2.65 -4.56
CA ASN A 24 -10.68 -2.06 -3.38
C ASN A 24 -11.41 -2.47 -2.09
N LEU A 25 -12.74 -2.61 -2.14
CA LEU A 25 -13.52 -3.10 -1.00
C LEU A 25 -13.25 -4.57 -0.72
N ARG A 26 -13.15 -5.42 -1.76
CA ARG A 26 -12.75 -6.83 -1.60
C ARG A 26 -11.34 -6.96 -1.02
N TYR A 27 -10.45 -6.05 -1.38
CA TYR A 27 -9.13 -6.01 -0.76
C TYR A 27 -9.21 -5.69 0.73
N LEU A 28 -10.06 -4.72 1.13
CA LEU A 28 -10.32 -4.41 2.54
C LEU A 28 -10.89 -5.61 3.29
N GLU A 29 -11.90 -6.29 2.73
CA GLU A 29 -12.50 -7.49 3.33
C GLU A 29 -11.44 -8.55 3.65
N THR A 30 -10.61 -8.87 2.65
CA THR A 30 -9.57 -9.90 2.80
C THR A 30 -8.46 -9.47 3.77
N SER A 31 -8.06 -8.19 3.73
CA SER A 31 -6.92 -7.69 4.52
C SER A 31 -7.25 -7.48 5.99
N LEU A 32 -8.50 -7.13 6.30
CA LEU A 32 -8.97 -6.80 7.65
C LEU A 32 -9.93 -7.83 8.24
N ASN A 33 -10.27 -8.87 7.49
CA ASN A 33 -11.24 -9.91 7.87
C ASN A 33 -12.57 -9.30 8.32
N LEU A 34 -13.14 -8.44 7.48
CA LEU A 34 -14.43 -7.77 7.68
C LEU A 34 -15.31 -7.92 6.43
N GLU A 35 -16.57 -7.60 6.51
CA GLU A 35 -17.50 -7.50 5.39
C GLU A 35 -17.68 -6.03 4.98
N ALA A 36 -17.62 -5.75 3.67
CA ALA A 36 -17.80 -4.42 3.10
C ALA A 36 -18.81 -4.45 1.95
N HIS A 37 -19.97 -3.86 2.14
CA HIS A 37 -21.01 -3.79 1.12
C HIS A 37 -21.19 -2.36 0.64
N SER A 38 -21.02 -2.15 -0.67
CA SER A 38 -21.30 -0.86 -1.33
C SER A 38 -22.78 -0.73 -1.67
N ASP A 39 -23.33 0.45 -1.45
CA ASP A 39 -24.66 0.84 -1.90
C ASP A 39 -24.60 2.26 -2.48
N GLY A 40 -24.42 2.33 -3.79
CA GLY A 40 -24.26 3.60 -4.51
C GLY A 40 -23.03 4.39 -4.05
N ASN A 41 -23.23 5.44 -3.28
CA ASN A 41 -22.18 6.27 -2.72
C ASN A 41 -21.91 6.00 -1.23
N SER A 42 -22.49 4.96 -0.66
CA SER A 42 -22.24 4.53 0.71
C SER A 42 -21.59 3.15 0.76
N VAL A 43 -20.89 2.90 1.86
CA VAL A 43 -20.34 1.59 2.17
C VAL A 43 -20.67 1.22 3.60
N ARG A 44 -21.12 -0.01 3.80
CA ARG A 44 -21.40 -0.60 5.10
C ARG A 44 -20.27 -1.56 5.45
N LEU A 45 -19.68 -1.36 6.61
CA LEU A 45 -18.60 -2.20 7.15
C LEU A 45 -19.11 -2.97 8.36
N VAL A 46 -18.84 -4.27 8.40
CA VAL A 46 -19.21 -5.16 9.51
C VAL A 46 -18.02 -6.04 9.86
N GLY A 47 -17.59 -6.03 11.12
CA GLY A 47 -16.43 -6.80 11.53
C GLY A 47 -16.01 -6.54 12.98
N ASP A 48 -14.75 -6.79 13.27
CA ASP A 48 -14.17 -6.42 14.57
C ASP A 48 -14.04 -4.90 14.68
N ALA A 49 -14.19 -4.36 15.89
CA ALA A 49 -14.23 -2.91 16.12
C ALA A 49 -12.94 -2.22 15.64
N SER A 50 -11.77 -2.84 15.87
CA SER A 50 -10.48 -2.34 15.42
C SER A 50 -10.34 -2.38 13.89
N ALA A 51 -10.80 -3.45 13.25
CA ALA A 51 -10.78 -3.61 11.80
C ALA A 51 -11.68 -2.58 11.10
N VAL A 52 -12.89 -2.37 11.63
CA VAL A 52 -13.85 -1.39 11.13
C VAL A 52 -13.31 0.04 11.27
N ASP A 53 -12.67 0.39 12.40
CA ASP A 53 -12.06 1.72 12.60
C ASP A 53 -10.93 1.99 11.59
N VAL A 54 -10.05 1.01 11.38
CA VAL A 54 -8.96 1.11 10.38
C VAL A 54 -9.52 1.24 8.96
N ALA A 55 -10.52 0.43 8.59
CA ALA A 55 -11.16 0.49 7.28
C ALA A 55 -11.83 1.86 7.04
N GLN A 56 -12.53 2.38 8.05
CA GLN A 56 -13.18 3.69 7.99
C GLN A 56 -12.17 4.80 7.76
N LYS A 57 -11.08 4.83 8.52
CA LYS A 57 -10.00 5.83 8.38
C LYS A 57 -9.35 5.74 6.99
N ALA A 58 -9.08 4.54 6.49
CA ALA A 58 -8.51 4.33 5.16
C ALA A 58 -9.44 4.86 4.07
N LEU A 59 -10.73 4.53 4.12
CA LEU A 59 -11.71 4.97 3.13
C LEU A 59 -11.87 6.49 3.12
N VAL A 60 -11.96 7.12 4.30
CA VAL A 60 -12.08 8.58 4.40
C VAL A 60 -10.83 9.29 3.86
N ALA A 61 -9.63 8.81 4.21
CA ALA A 61 -8.38 9.39 3.75
C ALA A 61 -8.20 9.25 2.24
N LEU A 62 -8.50 8.08 1.67
CA LEU A 62 -8.36 7.81 0.24
C LEU A 62 -9.48 8.46 -0.60
N TYR A 63 -10.62 8.81 0.01
CA TYR A 63 -11.65 9.59 -0.66
C TYR A 63 -11.14 10.99 -1.06
N GLU A 64 -10.26 11.60 -0.28
CA GLU A 64 -9.64 12.88 -0.66
C GLU A 64 -8.81 12.75 -1.95
N THR A 65 -8.18 11.60 -2.16
CA THR A 65 -7.45 11.30 -3.41
C THR A 65 -8.42 11.16 -4.59
N SER A 66 -9.58 10.54 -4.40
CA SER A 66 -10.59 10.39 -5.46
C SER A 66 -11.21 11.72 -5.92
N LYS A 67 -11.19 12.76 -5.07
CA LYS A 67 -11.63 14.11 -5.44
C LYS A 67 -10.79 14.75 -6.55
N GLN A 68 -9.58 14.28 -6.76
CA GLN A 68 -8.70 14.69 -7.86
C GLN A 68 -9.07 14.03 -9.20
N ASN A 69 -10.23 13.39 -9.28
CA ASN A 69 -10.73 12.66 -10.46
C ASN A 69 -9.78 11.55 -10.91
N ARG A 70 -9.12 10.87 -9.97
CA ARG A 70 -8.16 9.78 -10.18
C ARG A 70 -8.64 8.50 -9.50
N ASP A 71 -8.50 7.38 -10.22
CA ASP A 71 -8.77 6.06 -9.65
C ASP A 71 -7.85 5.79 -8.46
N VAL A 72 -8.44 5.36 -7.35
CA VAL A 72 -7.70 4.87 -6.19
C VAL A 72 -7.35 3.41 -6.43
N THR A 73 -6.08 3.09 -6.32
CA THR A 73 -5.55 1.75 -6.59
C THR A 73 -5.53 0.88 -5.33
N VAL A 74 -5.56 -0.45 -5.50
CA VAL A 74 -5.38 -1.42 -4.41
C VAL A 74 -4.04 -1.17 -3.67
N SER A 75 -3.02 -0.70 -4.37
CA SER A 75 -1.72 -0.40 -3.76
C SER A 75 -1.79 0.77 -2.77
N GLU A 76 -2.55 1.81 -3.10
CA GLU A 76 -2.78 2.94 -2.20
C GLU A 76 -3.58 2.51 -0.97
N PHE A 77 -4.54 1.61 -1.13
CA PHE A 77 -5.21 0.98 0.01
C PHE A 77 -4.24 0.18 0.88
N ALA A 78 -3.36 -0.62 0.27
CA ALA A 78 -2.36 -1.40 1.00
C ALA A 78 -1.41 -0.50 1.81
N GLU A 79 -0.91 0.59 1.20
CA GLU A 79 -0.05 1.57 1.87
C GLU A 79 -0.79 2.28 3.02
N MET A 80 -2.05 2.67 2.80
CA MET A 80 -2.86 3.34 3.80
C MET A 80 -3.18 2.42 4.98
N LEU A 81 -3.60 1.18 4.73
CA LEU A 81 -3.86 0.21 5.79
C LEU A 81 -2.61 -0.05 6.63
N GLN A 82 -1.48 -0.17 5.97
CA GLN A 82 -0.19 -0.37 6.62
C GLN A 82 0.17 0.81 7.53
N ALA A 83 -0.07 2.04 7.09
CA ALA A 83 0.16 3.24 7.89
C ALA A 83 -0.79 3.35 9.09
N LEU A 84 -2.05 2.93 8.94
CA LEU A 84 -3.08 3.04 9.97
C LEU A 84 -3.02 1.92 11.03
N GLN A 85 -2.57 0.73 10.66
CA GLN A 85 -2.46 -0.39 11.58
C GLN A 85 -1.34 -0.21 12.62
N GLY A 86 -0.54 0.88 12.50
CA GLY A 86 0.39 1.34 13.55
C GLY A 86 1.39 0.29 14.03
N GLY A 87 1.62 -0.74 13.25
CA GLY A 87 2.48 -1.82 13.64
C GLY A 87 3.94 -1.50 13.34
N GLU A 88 4.81 -1.67 14.31
CA GLU A 88 6.26 -1.74 14.15
C GLU A 88 6.70 -2.80 13.10
N THR A 89 5.75 -3.56 12.56
CA THR A 89 5.95 -4.54 11.47
C THR A 89 5.82 -3.97 10.06
N ALA A 90 5.43 -2.70 9.92
CA ALA A 90 5.25 -2.02 8.61
C ALA A 90 6.51 -1.28 8.13
N ARG A 91 7.69 -1.58 8.67
CA ARG A 91 8.97 -1.05 8.16
C ARG A 91 9.34 -1.61 6.77
N GLY A 92 8.68 -2.68 6.34
CA GLY A 92 8.86 -3.30 5.02
C GLY A 92 7.91 -2.78 3.94
N GLY A 93 7.71 -1.46 3.80
CA GLY A 93 6.85 -0.86 2.78
C GLY A 93 7.15 -1.35 1.36
N CYS A 94 6.16 -1.25 0.46
CA CYS A 94 6.37 -1.51 -0.97
C CYS A 94 7.50 -0.62 -1.49
N ILE A 95 8.56 -1.22 -2.02
CA ILE A 95 9.68 -0.51 -2.62
C ILE A 95 9.29 -0.02 -4.00
N LEU A 96 8.72 -0.92 -4.80
CA LEU A 96 8.42 -0.68 -6.21
C LEU A 96 7.20 -1.51 -6.63
N LEU A 97 6.36 -0.93 -7.49
CA LEU A 97 5.34 -1.66 -8.25
C LEU A 97 5.85 -1.94 -9.64
N THR A 98 5.87 -3.20 -10.03
CA THR A 98 6.18 -3.59 -11.41
C THR A 98 5.02 -3.25 -12.36
N ASN A 99 5.27 -3.24 -13.67
CA ASN A 99 4.23 -3.04 -14.69
C ASN A 99 3.07 -4.04 -14.57
N ASP A 100 3.35 -5.26 -14.08
CA ASP A 100 2.35 -6.30 -13.81
C ASP A 100 1.62 -6.09 -12.46
N LYS A 101 1.72 -4.90 -11.86
CA LYS A 101 1.13 -4.53 -10.56
C LYS A 101 1.59 -5.42 -9.39
N ARG A 102 2.74 -6.06 -9.49
CA ARG A 102 3.35 -6.82 -8.39
C ARG A 102 4.17 -5.90 -7.50
N ALA A 103 3.86 -5.89 -6.22
CA ALA A 103 4.61 -5.12 -5.24
C ALA A 103 5.91 -5.83 -4.87
N ILE A 104 7.03 -5.16 -5.04
CA ILE A 104 8.32 -5.61 -4.52
C ILE A 104 8.43 -5.14 -3.08
N ARG A 105 8.58 -6.11 -2.15
CA ARG A 105 8.69 -5.86 -0.70
C ARG A 105 9.80 -6.72 -0.10
N PRO A 106 10.46 -6.26 0.95
CA PRO A 106 11.29 -7.13 1.77
C PRO A 106 10.40 -8.20 2.41
N LYS A 107 10.88 -9.44 2.44
CA LYS A 107 10.16 -10.61 2.96
C LYS A 107 10.69 -11.08 4.32
N THR A 108 11.82 -10.56 4.74
CA THR A 108 12.47 -10.94 6.00
C THR A 108 13.00 -9.71 6.74
N PRO A 109 13.14 -9.73 8.06
CA PRO A 109 13.69 -8.62 8.84
C PRO A 109 15.08 -8.18 8.38
N ARG A 110 15.92 -9.10 7.90
CA ARG A 110 17.24 -8.77 7.34
C ARG A 110 17.17 -8.04 6.01
N GLN A 111 16.17 -8.36 5.18
CA GLN A 111 15.89 -7.63 3.94
C GLN A 111 15.35 -6.23 4.24
N GLU A 112 14.52 -6.08 5.26
CA GLU A 112 14.02 -4.79 5.74
C GLU A 112 15.17 -3.90 6.20
N ALA A 113 16.04 -4.41 7.06
CA ALA A 113 17.21 -3.70 7.51
C ALA A 113 18.14 -3.27 6.35
N TYR A 114 18.27 -4.11 5.31
CA TYR A 114 19.05 -3.78 4.11
C TYR A 114 18.40 -2.66 3.29
N VAL A 115 17.09 -2.71 3.10
CA VAL A 115 16.34 -1.64 2.40
C VAL A 115 16.43 -0.32 3.16
N GLU A 116 16.35 -0.35 4.48
CA GLU A 116 16.47 0.84 5.33
C GLU A 116 17.89 1.41 5.26
N ALA A 117 18.91 0.54 5.30
CA ALA A 117 20.29 0.96 5.13
C ALA A 117 20.53 1.69 3.79
N ILE A 118 19.89 1.21 2.70
CA ILE A 118 19.96 1.89 1.38
C ILE A 118 19.24 3.25 1.41
N ARG A 119 18.17 3.38 2.17
CA ARG A 119 17.41 4.64 2.26
C ARG A 119 18.13 5.73 3.04
N GLU A 120 18.82 5.35 4.11
CA GLU A 120 19.39 6.26 5.09
C GLU A 120 20.84 6.63 4.81
N ASN A 121 21.54 5.87 3.95
CA ASN A 121 22.95 6.05 3.70
C ASN A 121 23.26 6.23 2.21
N ASP A 122 24.32 6.99 1.92
CA ASP A 122 24.83 7.18 0.56
C ASP A 122 25.48 5.90 0.00
N ILE A 123 26.04 5.06 0.87
CA ILE A 123 26.66 3.79 0.51
C ILE A 123 26.14 2.70 1.44
N ALA A 124 25.65 1.59 0.89
CA ALA A 124 25.20 0.43 1.63
C ALA A 124 25.87 -0.85 1.12
N PHE A 125 26.33 -1.70 2.02
CA PHE A 125 26.94 -2.99 1.71
C PHE A 125 26.01 -4.14 2.06
N GLY A 126 25.62 -4.93 1.07
CA GLY A 126 24.82 -6.14 1.27
C GLY A 126 25.70 -7.39 1.30
N ILE A 127 25.97 -7.93 2.49
CA ILE A 127 26.76 -9.14 2.68
C ILE A 127 25.85 -10.30 3.05
N GLY A 128 26.03 -11.46 2.41
CA GLY A 128 25.25 -12.67 2.72
C GLY A 128 25.30 -13.72 1.60
N PRO A 129 24.72 -14.90 1.82
CA PRO A 129 24.69 -16.00 0.86
C PRO A 129 24.01 -15.63 -0.47
N ALA A 130 24.31 -16.39 -1.53
CA ALA A 130 23.61 -16.26 -2.80
C ALA A 130 22.11 -16.54 -2.64
N GLY A 131 21.28 -15.98 -3.52
CA GLY A 131 19.83 -16.22 -3.52
C GLY A 131 19.01 -15.51 -2.42
N THR A 132 19.63 -14.71 -1.55
CA THR A 132 18.92 -13.99 -0.48
C THR A 132 18.24 -12.69 -0.92
N GLY A 133 18.24 -12.36 -2.20
CA GLY A 133 17.54 -11.21 -2.76
C GLY A 133 18.29 -9.86 -2.67
N LYS A 134 19.58 -9.84 -2.33
CA LYS A 134 20.37 -8.60 -2.19
C LYS A 134 20.34 -7.74 -3.43
N THR A 135 20.77 -8.27 -4.55
CA THR A 135 20.81 -7.56 -5.85
C THR A 135 19.39 -7.18 -6.32
N TYR A 136 18.41 -8.06 -6.12
CA TYR A 136 17.03 -7.81 -6.47
C TYR A 136 16.45 -6.61 -5.73
N LEU A 137 16.67 -6.53 -4.41
CA LEU A 137 16.20 -5.41 -3.59
C LEU A 137 16.97 -4.12 -3.90
N ALA A 138 18.28 -4.19 -4.11
CA ALA A 138 19.09 -3.04 -4.52
C ALA A 138 18.60 -2.45 -5.85
N MET A 139 18.31 -3.30 -6.84
CA MET A 139 17.74 -2.88 -8.12
C MET A 139 16.36 -2.25 -7.95
N ALA A 140 15.49 -2.83 -7.15
CA ALA A 140 14.18 -2.25 -6.87
C ALA A 140 14.30 -0.85 -6.26
N MET A 141 15.22 -0.67 -5.31
CA MET A 141 15.50 0.63 -4.69
C MET A 141 16.07 1.64 -5.69
N ALA A 142 16.99 1.21 -6.56
CA ALA A 142 17.55 2.07 -7.60
C ALA A 142 16.48 2.53 -8.61
N VAL A 143 15.60 1.61 -9.04
CA VAL A 143 14.48 1.94 -9.94
C VAL A 143 13.48 2.87 -9.27
N ASP A 144 13.12 2.65 -8.00
CA ASP A 144 12.26 3.57 -7.23
C ASP A 144 12.87 4.98 -7.17
N ALA A 145 14.17 5.07 -6.87
CA ALA A 145 14.89 6.36 -6.83
C ALA A 145 14.89 7.07 -8.19
N LEU A 146 15.03 6.32 -9.29
CA LEU A 146 14.97 6.87 -10.65
C LEU A 146 13.56 7.36 -11.01
N LEU A 147 12.54 6.57 -10.73
CA LEU A 147 11.13 6.92 -10.99
C LEU A 147 10.69 8.15 -10.17
N ARG A 148 11.15 8.24 -8.92
CA ARG A 148 10.92 9.41 -8.06
C ARG A 148 11.82 10.60 -8.39
N LYS A 149 12.66 10.51 -9.44
CA LYS A 149 13.58 11.56 -9.88
C LYS A 149 14.60 11.98 -8.79
N ARG A 150 14.90 11.12 -7.83
CA ARG A 150 15.95 11.34 -6.83
C ARG A 150 17.35 11.21 -7.45
N VAL A 151 17.47 10.37 -8.46
CA VAL A 151 18.68 10.17 -9.25
C VAL A 151 18.38 10.35 -10.75
N LYS A 152 19.40 10.70 -11.53
CA LYS A 152 19.27 10.94 -12.96
C LYS A 152 19.52 9.69 -13.79
N ARG A 153 20.26 8.73 -13.28
CA ARG A 153 20.63 7.47 -13.96
C ARG A 153 21.01 6.39 -12.97
N ILE A 154 20.90 5.14 -13.39
CA ILE A 154 21.40 3.96 -12.69
C ILE A 154 22.66 3.50 -13.42
N VAL A 155 23.71 3.15 -12.71
CA VAL A 155 24.94 2.55 -13.25
C VAL A 155 25.10 1.18 -12.61
N LEU A 156 25.27 0.16 -13.44
CA LEU A 156 25.49 -1.23 -13.03
C LEU A 156 26.91 -1.63 -13.46
N VAL A 157 27.65 -2.26 -12.56
CA VAL A 157 28.99 -2.80 -12.78
C VAL A 157 29.07 -4.25 -12.37
#